data_9aaad35441e09eaecdf9fd1478691eb8
#
_entry.id   9aaad35441e09eaecdf9fd1478691eb8
#
_cell.length_a   1.000
_cell.length_b   1.000
_cell.length_c   1.000
_cell.angle_alpha   90.00
_cell.angle_beta   90.00
_cell.angle_gamma   90.00
#
_symmetry.space_group_name_H-M   'P 1'
#
loop_
_entity.id
_entity.type
_entity.pdbx_description
1 polymer ?
#
loop_
_entity_poly.entity_id
_entity_poly.type
_entity_poly.pdbx_seq_one_letter_code
_entity_poly.pdbx_strand_id
1 'polypeptide(L)'
;LHHDARRQRQMCIRDSTKYNIEKLWEVSPQKKSLWAKSFIDLQNDVTTKDIRQAITEGFDRIEHLKRYTTNSMGTDQGKISSINALGIVSDLLDKKVNEVGTTIYRPPYAPLSFSAIAGRNCYEFYDPERKSPIHSWHLKNGAIFEDVGQWKRPWYFQINKDESMHDAVQRESKNVRENAGILDGSTLGKIEIKGEDALEFMNLIYTNSFTKMKQGSARYALMLGEDGMVKDDGIICKISDQHFIATTTTGGAATVLGCMEEYAQTEWPNLKVFMNSITEQYATFNISGPKTREIMKKAFPNINFSNEEFPFMTFQFHEFNGIPIRILRASFTGELGYEIYIPSN
;
A
#
# COMPACT_ATOMS: atom_id res chain seq x y z
N LEU A 1 12.75 1.32 52.43
CA LEU A 1 12.86 1.69 51.01
C LEU A 1 13.55 3.05 50.79
N HIS A 2 13.30 4.09 51.56
CA HIS A 2 13.97 5.41 51.42
C HIS A 2 15.41 5.43 51.91
N HIS A 3 15.83 4.56 52.82
CA HIS A 3 17.19 4.46 53.32
C HIS A 3 18.15 3.82 52.31
N ASP A 4 17.68 2.85 51.55
CA ASP A 4 18.53 2.17 50.55
C ASP A 4 18.77 3.02 49.30
N ALA A 5 17.77 3.80 48.87
CA ALA A 5 17.97 4.74 47.77
C ALA A 5 18.98 5.87 48.10
N ARG A 6 19.06 6.31 49.38
CA ARG A 6 20.08 7.25 49.82
C ARG A 6 21.49 6.63 49.88
N ARG A 7 21.61 5.36 50.31
CA ARG A 7 22.88 4.62 50.28
C ARG A 7 23.36 4.37 48.85
N GLN A 8 22.50 4.02 47.93
CA GLN A 8 22.87 3.88 46.51
C GLN A 8 23.34 5.18 45.90
N ARG A 9 22.67 6.32 46.17
CA ARG A 9 23.11 7.64 45.71
C ARG A 9 24.44 8.05 46.33
N GLN A 10 24.71 7.71 47.60
CA GLN A 10 25.99 7.98 48.26
C GLN A 10 27.11 7.06 47.76
N MET A 11 26.83 5.82 47.36
CA MET A 11 27.81 4.94 46.71
C MET A 11 28.27 5.50 45.37
N CYS A 12 27.38 5.97 44.53
CA CYS A 12 27.72 6.57 43.22
C CYS A 12 28.52 7.89 43.37
N ILE A 13 28.34 8.61 44.49
CA ILE A 13 29.11 9.88 44.76
C ILE A 13 30.44 9.57 45.46
N ARG A 14 30.58 8.48 46.21
CA ARG A 14 31.81 8.09 46.92
C ARG A 14 32.84 7.38 46.10
N ASP A 15 32.45 6.87 44.94
CA ASP A 15 33.36 6.26 43.95
C ASP A 15 34.01 7.29 42.99
N SER A 16 34.02 8.58 43.34
CA SER A 16 34.89 9.53 42.72
C SER A 16 36.33 9.11 43.02
N THR A 17 36.86 8.33 42.10
CA THR A 17 38.28 7.91 42.14
C THR A 17 39.14 9.15 42.11
N LYS A 18 40.26 9.13 42.85
CA LYS A 18 41.26 10.19 42.80
C LYS A 18 41.98 10.29 41.45
N TYR A 19 41.50 9.55 40.45
CA TYR A 19 42.05 9.52 39.10
C TYR A 19 41.22 10.37 38.18
N ASN A 20 41.87 11.24 37.40
CA ASN A 20 41.24 11.92 36.30
C ASN A 20 40.90 10.90 35.22
N ILE A 21 39.66 10.93 34.71
CA ILE A 21 39.25 10.12 33.56
C ILE A 21 39.99 10.66 32.34
N GLU A 22 40.80 9.80 31.70
CA GLU A 22 41.41 10.16 30.41
C GLU A 22 40.33 10.28 29.34
N LYS A 23 40.45 11.30 28.52
CA LYS A 23 39.57 11.52 27.39
C LYS A 23 40.03 10.62 26.24
N LEU A 24 39.17 9.70 25.83
CA LEU A 24 39.42 8.84 24.68
C LEU A 24 38.22 8.94 23.71
N TRP A 25 38.32 9.88 22.76
CA TRP A 25 37.29 10.13 21.79
C TRP A 25 37.44 9.29 20.53
N GLU A 26 38.65 8.85 20.21
CA GLU A 26 39.00 8.09 19.02
C GLU A 26 39.98 6.98 19.34
N VAL A 27 39.74 5.78 18.85
CA VAL A 27 40.72 4.71 18.87
C VAL A 27 41.41 4.65 17.51
N SER A 28 42.71 5.02 17.53
CA SER A 28 43.52 4.97 16.31
C SER A 28 43.75 3.53 15.85
N PRO A 29 43.65 3.22 14.56
CA PRO A 29 43.89 1.87 14.07
C PRO A 29 45.32 1.44 14.31
N GLN A 30 45.53 0.21 14.77
CA GLN A 30 46.87 -0.34 15.09
C GLN A 30 47.80 -0.39 13.86
N LYS A 31 47.25 -0.52 12.66
CA LYS A 31 48.00 -0.44 11.42
C LYS A 31 47.59 0.80 10.64
N LYS A 32 48.54 1.65 10.27
CA LYS A 32 48.32 2.75 9.33
C LYS A 32 47.97 2.18 7.97
N SER A 33 46.70 2.04 7.68
CA SER A 33 46.18 1.66 6.38
C SER A 33 45.30 2.78 5.85
N LEU A 34 45.40 3.07 4.56
CA LEU A 34 44.50 4.02 3.89
C LEU A 34 43.01 3.63 4.02
N TRP A 35 42.75 2.33 4.26
CA TRP A 35 41.40 1.76 4.39
C TRP A 35 40.92 1.67 5.85
N ALA A 36 41.78 1.97 6.81
CA ALA A 36 41.39 1.93 8.22
C ALA A 36 40.50 3.11 8.56
N LYS A 37 39.30 2.83 9.10
CA LYS A 37 38.29 3.80 9.49
C LYS A 37 38.02 3.71 10.99
N SER A 38 37.88 4.84 11.64
CA SER A 38 37.37 4.96 13.01
C SER A 38 35.95 5.51 12.94
N PHE A 39 34.99 4.62 13.13
CA PHE A 39 33.56 4.99 13.07
C PHE A 39 33.13 5.70 14.35
N ILE A 40 32.31 6.74 14.20
CA ILE A 40 31.66 7.47 15.28
C ILE A 40 30.17 7.14 15.30
N ASP A 41 29.52 7.24 14.15
CA ASP A 41 28.11 6.92 13.97
C ASP A 41 28.00 5.66 13.11
N LEU A 42 27.52 4.58 13.72
CA LEU A 42 27.38 3.29 13.05
C LEU A 42 26.08 3.17 12.25
N GLN A 43 25.13 4.09 12.44
CA GLN A 43 23.87 4.09 11.69
C GLN A 43 24.03 4.79 10.33
N ASN A 44 24.87 5.83 10.28
CA ASN A 44 25.12 6.62 9.08
C ASN A 44 26.56 6.48 8.56
N ASP A 45 27.32 5.51 9.06
CA ASP A 45 28.71 5.23 8.67
C ASP A 45 29.66 6.45 8.76
N VAL A 46 29.39 7.36 9.69
CA VAL A 46 30.23 8.55 9.87
C VAL A 46 31.51 8.20 10.60
N THR A 47 32.64 8.65 10.07
CA THR A 47 33.97 8.40 10.59
C THR A 47 34.62 9.68 11.16
N THR A 48 35.72 9.50 11.89
CA THR A 48 36.52 10.63 12.35
C THR A 48 37.10 11.47 11.21
N LYS A 49 37.30 10.88 10.03
CA LYS A 49 37.74 11.60 8.83
C LYS A 49 36.68 12.57 8.34
N ASP A 50 35.40 12.16 8.37
CA ASP A 50 34.30 13.02 7.95
C ASP A 50 34.14 14.22 8.87
N ILE A 51 34.36 14.05 10.20
CA ILE A 51 34.35 15.14 11.16
C ILE A 51 35.50 16.09 10.86
N ARG A 52 36.74 15.59 10.63
CA ARG A 52 37.92 16.40 10.30
C ARG A 52 37.73 17.18 9.00
N GLN A 53 37.16 16.53 7.99
CA GLN A 53 36.87 17.16 6.71
C GLN A 53 35.83 18.29 6.88
N ALA A 54 34.77 18.07 7.62
CA ALA A 54 33.77 19.09 7.91
C ALA A 54 34.38 20.33 8.57
N ILE A 55 35.27 20.16 9.56
CA ILE A 55 35.98 21.29 10.19
C ILE A 55 36.89 21.98 9.18
N THR A 56 37.63 21.25 8.34
CA THR A 56 38.50 21.81 7.30
C THR A 56 37.71 22.64 6.30
N GLU A 57 36.49 22.25 5.99
CA GLU A 57 35.58 22.97 5.09
C GLU A 57 34.81 24.12 5.76
N GLY A 58 35.06 24.38 7.06
CA GLY A 58 34.51 25.52 7.77
C GLY A 58 33.22 25.28 8.55
N PHE A 59 32.79 24.01 8.69
CA PHE A 59 31.63 23.65 9.51
C PHE A 59 32.00 23.50 10.98
N ASP A 60 32.39 24.61 11.61
CA ASP A 60 32.89 24.69 13.01
C ASP A 60 31.75 24.63 14.05
N ARG A 61 30.51 24.83 13.66
CA ARG A 61 29.34 24.73 14.55
C ARG A 61 28.77 23.32 14.51
N ILE A 62 28.64 22.72 15.68
CA ILE A 62 28.23 21.29 15.80
C ILE A 62 26.90 20.95 15.12
N GLU A 63 25.92 21.86 15.10
CA GLU A 63 24.66 21.65 14.40
C GLU A 63 24.80 21.66 12.86
N HIS A 64 25.73 22.46 12.32
CA HIS A 64 26.03 22.44 10.89
C HIS A 64 26.83 21.19 10.52
N LEU A 65 27.85 20.86 11.34
CA LEU A 65 28.63 19.64 11.18
C LEU A 65 27.74 18.39 11.21
N LYS A 66 26.78 18.33 12.15
CA LYS A 66 25.77 17.26 12.21
C LYS A 66 25.02 17.08 10.88
N ARG A 67 24.57 18.17 10.28
CA ARG A 67 23.82 18.11 9.01
C ARG A 67 24.71 17.78 7.83
N TYR A 68 25.91 18.28 7.81
CA TYR A 68 26.88 18.03 6.75
C TYR A 68 27.34 16.56 6.72
N THR A 69 27.64 15.98 7.89
CA THR A 69 28.14 14.61 8.02
C THR A 69 27.05 13.57 8.24
N THR A 70 25.82 13.96 8.49
CA THR A 70 24.71 13.12 8.99
C THR A 70 24.97 12.47 10.35
N ASN A 71 26.03 12.86 11.05
CA ASN A 71 26.31 12.35 12.40
C ASN A 71 25.15 12.65 13.34
N SER A 72 24.73 11.67 14.12
CA SER A 72 23.64 11.80 15.10
C SER A 72 22.24 12.06 14.49
N MET A 73 22.06 11.77 13.20
CA MET A 73 20.76 11.89 12.51
C MET A 73 19.99 10.58 12.40
N GLY A 74 20.57 9.45 12.80
CA GLY A 74 19.92 8.16 12.79
C GLY A 74 18.81 8.02 13.85
N THR A 75 18.21 6.82 13.92
CA THR A 75 17.06 6.55 14.80
C THR A 75 17.37 6.71 16.30
N ASP A 76 18.64 6.57 16.71
CA ASP A 76 19.09 6.80 18.07
C ASP A 76 19.27 8.29 18.43
N GLN A 77 19.17 9.18 17.43
CA GLN A 77 19.33 10.63 17.57
C GLN A 77 20.63 11.02 18.32
N GLY A 78 21.71 10.31 18.04
CA GLY A 78 23.04 10.59 18.55
C GLY A 78 23.32 10.15 19.98
N LYS A 79 22.49 9.30 20.58
CA LYS A 79 22.75 8.76 21.93
C LYS A 79 24.10 8.07 22.04
N ILE A 80 24.54 7.41 20.96
CA ILE A 80 25.82 6.69 20.91
C ILE A 80 26.93 7.59 20.37
N SER A 81 26.67 8.39 19.33
CA SER A 81 27.69 9.09 18.54
C SER A 81 27.98 10.52 18.97
N SER A 82 26.98 11.24 19.53
CA SER A 82 27.10 12.69 19.77
C SER A 82 28.26 13.08 20.66
N ILE A 83 28.48 12.40 21.77
CA ILE A 83 29.53 12.78 22.73
C ILE A 83 30.94 12.58 22.15
N ASN A 84 31.15 11.52 21.38
CA ASN A 84 32.44 11.28 20.74
C ASN A 84 32.72 12.32 19.65
N ALA A 85 31.70 12.68 18.85
CA ALA A 85 31.83 13.76 17.86
C ALA A 85 32.16 15.10 18.52
N LEU A 86 31.46 15.47 19.61
CA LEU A 86 31.71 16.66 20.38
C LEU A 86 33.16 16.70 20.93
N GLY A 87 33.65 15.58 21.44
CA GLY A 87 35.00 15.43 21.95
C GLY A 87 36.05 15.65 20.86
N ILE A 88 35.87 15.03 19.69
CA ILE A 88 36.79 15.22 18.56
C ILE A 88 36.76 16.65 18.05
N VAL A 89 35.59 17.29 17.93
CA VAL A 89 35.46 18.70 17.53
C VAL A 89 36.13 19.63 18.56
N SER A 90 35.96 19.31 19.85
CA SER A 90 36.63 20.04 20.96
C SER A 90 38.14 20.02 20.78
N ASP A 91 38.74 18.87 20.53
CA ASP A 91 40.19 18.72 20.32
C ASP A 91 40.65 19.40 19.02
N LEU A 92 39.87 19.33 17.93
CA LEU A 92 40.22 19.96 16.65
C LEU A 92 40.16 21.49 16.68
N LEU A 93 39.27 22.07 17.48
CA LEU A 93 39.08 23.52 17.61
C LEU A 93 39.80 24.11 18.80
N ASP A 94 40.52 23.32 19.59
CA ASP A 94 41.16 23.73 20.86
C ASP A 94 40.16 24.42 21.80
N LYS A 95 38.97 23.83 21.94
CA LYS A 95 37.88 24.32 22.80
C LYS A 95 37.51 23.30 23.85
N LYS A 96 36.90 23.72 24.94
CA LYS A 96 36.30 22.78 25.86
C LYS A 96 35.02 22.21 25.26
N VAL A 97 34.65 20.97 25.63
CA VAL A 97 33.42 20.30 25.10
C VAL A 97 32.17 21.15 25.33
N ASN A 98 32.07 21.82 26.49
CA ASN A 98 30.93 22.71 26.79
C ASN A 98 30.93 24.01 25.95
N GLU A 99 32.03 24.38 25.34
CA GLU A 99 32.13 25.57 24.46
C GLU A 99 31.79 25.21 23.00
N VAL A 100 31.93 23.95 22.62
CA VAL A 100 31.47 23.42 21.30
C VAL A 100 29.96 23.44 21.20
N GLY A 101 29.27 23.28 22.32
CA GLY A 101 27.82 23.19 22.41
C GLY A 101 27.29 21.74 22.31
N THR A 102 26.01 21.61 22.08
CA THR A 102 25.37 20.31 21.95
C THR A 102 24.49 20.26 20.70
N THR A 103 24.27 19.07 20.18
CA THR A 103 23.33 18.86 19.08
C THR A 103 21.89 18.81 19.59
N ILE A 104 20.97 19.32 18.79
CA ILE A 104 19.52 19.21 19.04
C ILE A 104 19.03 17.95 18.36
N TYR A 105 18.30 17.13 19.09
CA TYR A 105 17.60 15.95 18.55
C TYR A 105 16.20 16.32 18.06
N ARG A 106 15.65 15.49 17.16
CA ARG A 106 14.27 15.61 16.68
C ARG A 106 13.38 14.59 17.36
N PRO A 107 12.11 14.93 17.66
CA PRO A 107 11.16 13.94 18.15
C PRO A 107 10.82 12.93 17.02
N PRO A 108 10.52 11.68 17.38
CA PRO A 108 10.60 11.11 18.73
C PRO A 108 12.03 10.74 19.13
N TYR A 109 12.50 11.26 20.28
CA TYR A 109 13.84 10.93 20.80
C TYR A 109 13.93 9.47 21.28
N ALA A 110 12.85 8.93 21.81
CA ALA A 110 12.68 7.52 22.05
C ALA A 110 11.79 6.92 20.94
N PRO A 111 12.14 5.72 20.41
CA PRO A 111 11.29 5.06 19.43
C PRO A 111 9.85 4.91 19.95
N LEU A 112 8.88 5.25 19.11
CA LEU A 112 7.45 5.08 19.39
C LEU A 112 6.87 4.05 18.42
N SER A 113 6.01 3.18 18.94
CA SER A 113 5.21 2.30 18.09
C SER A 113 4.08 3.07 17.42
N PHE A 114 3.64 2.62 16.26
CA PHE A 114 2.47 3.21 15.59
C PHE A 114 1.22 3.16 16.47
N SER A 115 1.04 2.11 17.27
CA SER A 115 -0.08 2.00 18.21
C SER A 115 -0.03 3.09 19.29
N ALA A 116 1.15 3.51 19.75
CA ALA A 116 1.28 4.62 20.68
C ALA A 116 0.94 5.98 20.06
N ILE A 117 1.31 6.17 18.77
CA ILE A 117 0.98 7.38 18.00
C ILE A 117 -0.52 7.44 17.67
N ALA A 118 -1.11 6.29 17.30
CA ALA A 118 -2.53 6.18 16.97
C ALA A 118 -3.45 6.54 18.17
N GLY A 119 -2.95 6.35 19.39
CA GLY A 119 -3.68 6.69 20.62
C GLY A 119 -4.68 5.64 21.06
N ARG A 120 -5.46 5.97 22.11
CA ARG A 120 -6.33 5.01 22.77
C ARG A 120 -7.67 4.79 22.09
N ASN A 121 -8.10 5.70 21.24
CA ASN A 121 -9.47 5.76 20.70
C ASN A 121 -9.55 5.36 19.22
N CYS A 122 -8.49 4.81 18.63
CA CYS A 122 -8.51 4.40 17.23
C CYS A 122 -8.90 2.94 17.04
N TYR A 123 -8.73 2.07 18.06
CA TYR A 123 -9.12 0.65 18.03
C TYR A 123 -8.99 0.02 16.65
N GLU A 124 -10.13 -0.38 16.07
CA GLU A 124 -10.22 -0.96 14.74
C GLU A 124 -9.80 -0.03 13.60
N PHE A 125 -9.80 1.29 13.79
CA PHE A 125 -9.33 2.25 12.79
C PHE A 125 -7.80 2.35 12.70
N TYR A 126 -7.08 1.74 13.62
CA TYR A 126 -5.61 1.66 13.52
C TYR A 126 -5.15 0.81 12.33
N ASP A 127 -5.84 -0.28 12.09
CA ASP A 127 -5.66 -1.17 10.94
C ASP A 127 -7.05 -1.64 10.47
N PRO A 128 -7.77 -0.79 9.73
CA PRO A 128 -9.17 -1.06 9.39
C PRO A 128 -9.27 -2.24 8.42
N GLU A 129 -10.16 -3.17 8.75
CA GLU A 129 -10.54 -4.25 7.86
C GLU A 129 -11.62 -3.79 6.89
N ARG A 130 -11.39 -3.97 5.59
CA ARG A 130 -12.40 -3.75 4.54
C ARG A 130 -13.13 -5.06 4.27
N LYS A 131 -14.43 -5.00 4.22
CA LYS A 131 -15.31 -6.17 4.08
C LYS A 131 -16.26 -5.96 2.91
N SER A 132 -16.54 -7.03 2.16
CA SER A 132 -17.55 -6.97 1.11
C SER A 132 -18.95 -6.82 1.71
N PRO A 133 -19.94 -6.29 0.96
CA PRO A 133 -21.32 -6.14 1.45
C PRO A 133 -21.95 -7.43 1.98
N ILE A 134 -21.51 -8.59 1.49
CA ILE A 134 -22.02 -9.90 1.92
C ILE A 134 -21.06 -10.68 2.83
N HIS A 135 -20.10 -10.02 3.44
CA HIS A 135 -19.11 -10.65 4.33
C HIS A 135 -19.74 -11.52 5.42
N SER A 136 -20.82 -11.05 6.04
CA SER A 136 -21.53 -11.81 7.08
C SER A 136 -22.19 -13.09 6.52
N TRP A 137 -22.63 -13.08 5.28
CA TRP A 137 -23.14 -14.28 4.59
C TRP A 137 -22.01 -15.28 4.37
N HIS A 138 -20.84 -14.83 3.91
CA HIS A 138 -19.67 -15.68 3.74
C HIS A 138 -19.26 -16.38 5.04
N LEU A 139 -19.20 -15.63 6.14
CA LEU A 139 -18.90 -16.19 7.46
C LEU A 139 -19.88 -17.30 7.87
N LYS A 140 -21.19 -17.06 7.66
CA LYS A 140 -22.24 -18.03 8.01
C LYS A 140 -22.19 -19.31 7.15
N ASN A 141 -21.61 -19.22 5.95
CA ASN A 141 -21.51 -20.32 4.99
C ASN A 141 -20.14 -21.00 4.95
N GLY A 142 -19.29 -20.76 5.96
CA GLY A 142 -18.01 -21.47 6.12
C GLY A 142 -16.89 -20.97 5.20
N ALA A 143 -16.94 -19.72 4.76
CA ALA A 143 -15.86 -19.13 4.01
C ALA A 143 -14.61 -19.01 4.86
N ILE A 144 -13.47 -19.38 4.32
CA ILE A 144 -12.14 -19.03 4.80
C ILE A 144 -11.69 -17.80 4.01
N PHE A 145 -11.09 -16.84 4.71
CA PHE A 145 -10.70 -15.57 4.13
C PHE A 145 -9.20 -15.49 3.93
N GLU A 146 -8.80 -14.77 2.89
CA GLU A 146 -7.44 -14.28 2.69
C GLU A 146 -7.41 -12.75 2.83
N ASP A 147 -6.27 -12.21 3.24
CA ASP A 147 -6.02 -10.78 3.28
C ASP A 147 -5.41 -10.30 1.98
N VAL A 148 -6.10 -9.38 1.29
CA VAL A 148 -5.58 -8.67 0.12
C VAL A 148 -5.54 -7.19 0.44
N GLY A 149 -4.39 -6.72 0.90
CA GLY A 149 -4.29 -5.44 1.59
C GLY A 149 -5.18 -5.44 2.84
N GLN A 150 -6.06 -4.47 2.95
CA GLN A 150 -7.03 -4.40 4.05
C GLN A 150 -8.32 -5.20 3.80
N TRP A 151 -8.51 -5.75 2.62
CA TRP A 151 -9.70 -6.51 2.28
C TRP A 151 -9.66 -7.93 2.85
N LYS A 152 -10.74 -8.33 3.54
CA LYS A 152 -11.05 -9.73 3.85
C LYS A 152 -11.80 -10.33 2.66
N ARG A 153 -11.09 -11.04 1.81
CA ARG A 153 -11.65 -11.67 0.61
C ARG A 153 -11.96 -13.14 0.88
N PRO A 154 -13.17 -13.66 0.55
CA PRO A 154 -13.44 -15.10 0.65
C PRO A 154 -12.51 -15.85 -0.31
N TRP A 155 -11.78 -16.82 0.22
CA TRP A 155 -10.79 -17.59 -0.52
C TRP A 155 -11.35 -18.90 -1.03
N TYR A 156 -11.93 -19.69 -0.09
CA TYR A 156 -12.62 -20.94 -0.38
C TYR A 156 -13.65 -21.22 0.73
N PHE A 157 -14.56 -22.19 0.46
CA PHE A 157 -15.59 -22.58 1.42
C PHE A 157 -15.37 -24.01 1.88
N GLN A 158 -15.21 -24.23 3.17
CA GLN A 158 -15.14 -25.55 3.77
C GLN A 158 -16.55 -26.15 3.95
N ILE A 159 -16.75 -27.41 3.55
CA ILE A 159 -17.97 -28.16 3.87
C ILE A 159 -17.89 -28.89 5.20
N ASN A 160 -16.69 -29.14 5.71
CA ASN A 160 -16.43 -29.68 7.04
C ASN A 160 -15.07 -29.22 7.53
N LYS A 161 -14.81 -29.32 8.84
CA LYS A 161 -13.59 -28.83 9.48
C LYS A 161 -12.31 -29.55 9.06
N ASP A 162 -12.43 -30.76 8.53
CA ASP A 162 -11.30 -31.63 8.15
C ASP A 162 -10.95 -31.47 6.66
N GLU A 163 -11.77 -30.73 5.87
CA GLU A 163 -11.49 -30.49 4.47
C GLU A 163 -10.28 -29.56 4.32
N SER A 164 -9.25 -30.02 3.61
CA SER A 164 -8.11 -29.18 3.31
C SER A 164 -8.46 -28.11 2.26
N MET A 165 -7.67 -27.00 2.24
CA MET A 165 -7.79 -25.98 1.19
C MET A 165 -7.68 -26.60 -0.21
N HIS A 166 -6.77 -27.55 -0.40
CA HIS A 166 -6.53 -28.20 -1.69
C HIS A 166 -7.77 -28.97 -2.17
N ASP A 167 -8.41 -29.74 -1.28
CA ASP A 167 -9.60 -30.49 -1.58
C ASP A 167 -10.80 -29.57 -1.88
N ALA A 168 -10.96 -28.51 -1.07
CA ALA A 168 -12.01 -27.50 -1.29
C ALA A 168 -11.86 -26.81 -2.65
N VAL A 169 -10.64 -26.36 -3.00
CA VAL A 169 -10.35 -25.69 -4.28
C VAL A 169 -10.58 -26.64 -5.46
N GLN A 170 -10.16 -27.91 -5.36
CA GLN A 170 -10.43 -28.89 -6.41
C GLN A 170 -11.95 -29.13 -6.61
N ARG A 171 -12.68 -29.28 -5.51
CA ARG A 171 -14.15 -29.47 -5.54
C ARG A 171 -14.85 -28.26 -6.16
N GLU A 172 -14.50 -27.05 -5.74
CA GLU A 172 -15.10 -25.83 -6.26
C GLU A 172 -14.76 -25.62 -7.73
N SER A 173 -13.50 -25.79 -8.13
CA SER A 173 -13.06 -25.68 -9.51
C SER A 173 -13.75 -26.69 -10.42
N LYS A 174 -13.91 -27.95 -9.96
CA LYS A 174 -14.66 -28.98 -10.69
C LYS A 174 -16.13 -28.59 -10.86
N ASN A 175 -16.75 -28.04 -9.81
CA ASN A 175 -18.15 -27.58 -9.89
C ASN A 175 -18.32 -26.44 -10.90
N VAL A 176 -17.38 -25.50 -11.00
CA VAL A 176 -17.41 -24.43 -12.01
C VAL A 176 -17.32 -25.02 -13.42
N ARG A 177 -16.50 -26.05 -13.65
CA ARG A 177 -16.35 -26.70 -14.96
C ARG A 177 -17.56 -27.52 -15.37
N GLU A 178 -18.21 -28.18 -14.44
CA GLU A 178 -19.32 -29.10 -14.73
C GLU A 178 -20.73 -28.46 -14.60
N ASN A 179 -20.82 -27.42 -13.76
CA ASN A 179 -22.09 -26.80 -13.41
C ASN A 179 -22.00 -25.26 -13.51
N ALA A 180 -21.86 -24.59 -12.35
CA ALA A 180 -21.62 -23.18 -12.22
C ALA A 180 -21.13 -22.88 -10.80
N GLY A 181 -20.36 -21.80 -10.68
CA GLY A 181 -19.94 -21.23 -9.41
C GLY A 181 -20.22 -19.74 -9.34
N ILE A 182 -20.30 -19.21 -8.13
CA ILE A 182 -20.41 -17.78 -7.87
C ILE A 182 -19.20 -17.32 -7.08
N LEU A 183 -18.59 -16.21 -7.51
CA LEU A 183 -17.44 -15.56 -6.88
C LEU A 183 -17.86 -14.16 -6.44
N ASP A 184 -17.53 -13.79 -5.21
CA ASP A 184 -17.62 -12.40 -4.74
C ASP A 184 -16.43 -11.59 -5.26
N GLY A 185 -16.67 -10.80 -6.30
CA GLY A 185 -15.72 -9.87 -6.91
C GLY A 185 -15.83 -8.45 -6.38
N SER A 186 -16.52 -8.23 -5.26
CA SER A 186 -16.75 -6.87 -4.71
C SER A 186 -15.46 -6.13 -4.36
N THR A 187 -14.39 -6.86 -4.06
CA THR A 187 -13.09 -6.28 -3.70
C THR A 187 -12.27 -5.79 -4.90
N LEU A 188 -12.61 -6.20 -6.13
CA LEU A 188 -11.97 -5.69 -7.34
C LEU A 188 -12.18 -4.19 -7.46
N GLY A 189 -11.14 -3.46 -7.81
CA GLY A 189 -11.23 -2.01 -7.98
C GLY A 189 -12.21 -1.63 -9.08
N LYS A 190 -12.93 -0.56 -8.87
CA LYS A 190 -13.83 0.05 -9.83
C LYS A 190 -13.61 1.54 -9.83
N ILE A 191 -13.17 2.07 -10.96
CA ILE A 191 -12.86 3.49 -11.15
C ILE A 191 -13.82 4.03 -12.20
N GLU A 192 -14.54 5.07 -11.85
CA GLU A 192 -15.38 5.80 -12.77
C GLU A 192 -14.59 6.96 -13.36
N ILE A 193 -14.57 7.08 -14.70
CA ILE A 193 -13.87 8.11 -15.44
C ILE A 193 -14.90 8.89 -16.25
N LYS A 194 -15.01 10.20 -16.00
CA LYS A 194 -15.97 11.12 -16.66
C LYS A 194 -15.28 12.39 -17.13
N GLY A 195 -15.78 12.96 -18.20
CA GLY A 195 -15.34 14.27 -18.70
C GLY A 195 -15.41 14.39 -20.20
N GLU A 196 -15.32 15.61 -20.71
CA GLU A 196 -15.35 15.87 -22.15
C GLU A 196 -14.24 15.09 -22.89
N ASP A 197 -13.07 14.97 -22.25
CA ASP A 197 -11.87 14.35 -22.82
C ASP A 197 -11.62 12.93 -22.29
N ALA A 198 -12.63 12.28 -21.68
CA ALA A 198 -12.45 10.93 -21.10
C ALA A 198 -12.00 9.89 -22.14
N LEU A 199 -12.49 9.95 -23.38
CA LEU A 199 -12.07 9.04 -24.46
C LEU A 199 -10.60 9.23 -24.80
N GLU A 200 -10.13 10.47 -24.90
CA GLU A 200 -8.72 10.79 -25.17
C GLU A 200 -7.84 10.28 -24.04
N PHE A 201 -8.18 10.60 -22.80
CA PHE A 201 -7.48 10.14 -21.62
C PHE A 201 -7.36 8.61 -21.56
N MET A 202 -8.45 7.89 -21.84
CA MET A 202 -8.43 6.43 -21.84
C MET A 202 -7.52 5.85 -22.93
N ASN A 203 -7.41 6.48 -24.09
CA ASN A 203 -6.48 6.08 -25.14
C ASN A 203 -5.01 6.38 -24.80
N LEU A 204 -4.74 7.35 -23.93
CA LEU A 204 -3.40 7.69 -23.46
C LEU A 204 -2.92 6.77 -22.34
N ILE A 205 -3.82 6.40 -21.41
CA ILE A 205 -3.45 5.66 -20.19
C ILE A 205 -3.37 4.15 -20.38
N TYR A 206 -4.13 3.57 -21.32
CA TYR A 206 -4.15 2.13 -21.61
C TYR A 206 -3.56 1.80 -22.98
N THR A 207 -3.07 0.57 -23.11
CA THR A 207 -2.49 0.07 -24.38
C THR A 207 -3.49 -0.09 -25.52
N ASN A 208 -4.79 -0.18 -25.19
CA ASN A 208 -5.86 -0.39 -26.13
C ASN A 208 -6.39 0.94 -26.69
N SER A 209 -6.87 0.93 -27.94
CA SER A 209 -7.66 2.05 -28.45
C SER A 209 -9.14 1.86 -28.18
N PHE A 210 -9.78 2.86 -27.60
CA PHE A 210 -11.22 2.88 -27.30
C PHE A 210 -12.03 3.71 -28.31
N THR A 211 -11.38 4.35 -29.28
CA THR A 211 -12.00 5.24 -30.26
C THR A 211 -13.11 4.56 -31.07
N LYS A 212 -12.86 3.32 -31.54
CA LYS A 212 -13.85 2.53 -32.31
C LYS A 212 -14.72 1.61 -31.45
N MET A 213 -14.58 1.66 -30.13
CA MET A 213 -15.35 0.87 -29.20
C MET A 213 -16.78 1.39 -29.12
N LYS A 214 -17.75 0.51 -29.29
CA LYS A 214 -19.17 0.88 -29.23
C LYS A 214 -19.61 1.15 -27.79
N GLN A 215 -20.55 2.04 -27.61
CA GLN A 215 -21.26 2.22 -26.34
C GLN A 215 -21.95 0.90 -25.93
N GLY A 216 -21.93 0.57 -24.63
CA GLY A 216 -22.45 -0.70 -24.12
C GLY A 216 -21.49 -1.90 -24.29
N SER A 217 -20.31 -1.66 -24.87
CA SER A 217 -19.28 -2.69 -25.00
C SER A 217 -18.28 -2.64 -23.85
N ALA A 218 -17.63 -3.77 -23.61
CA ALA A 218 -16.50 -3.90 -22.70
C ALA A 218 -15.25 -4.37 -23.43
N ARG A 219 -14.07 -4.09 -22.88
CA ARG A 219 -12.78 -4.53 -23.42
C ARG A 219 -11.80 -4.81 -22.31
N TYR A 220 -11.13 -5.93 -22.37
CA TYR A 220 -9.96 -6.20 -21.54
C TYR A 220 -8.81 -5.28 -21.93
N ALA A 221 -8.16 -4.67 -20.98
CA ALA A 221 -7.12 -3.68 -21.20
C ALA A 221 -5.98 -3.83 -20.21
N LEU A 222 -4.79 -3.43 -20.64
CA LEU A 222 -3.56 -3.45 -19.86
C LEU A 222 -3.08 -2.01 -19.63
N MET A 223 -2.73 -1.72 -18.38
CA MET A 223 -1.99 -0.50 -18.03
C MET A 223 -0.52 -0.88 -17.88
N LEU A 224 0.36 -0.15 -18.56
CA LEU A 224 1.80 -0.35 -18.48
C LEU A 224 2.48 0.77 -17.71
N GLY A 225 3.62 0.45 -17.10
CA GLY A 225 4.58 1.43 -16.62
C GLY A 225 5.41 2.00 -17.78
N GLU A 226 6.19 3.04 -17.51
CA GLU A 226 7.12 3.66 -18.47
C GLU A 226 8.21 2.68 -18.95
N ASP A 227 8.51 1.67 -18.14
CA ASP A 227 9.41 0.57 -18.45
C ASP A 227 8.77 -0.51 -19.36
N GLY A 228 7.49 -0.34 -19.72
CA GLY A 228 6.72 -1.28 -20.52
C GLY A 228 6.22 -2.51 -19.76
N MET A 229 6.45 -2.60 -18.45
CA MET A 229 5.93 -3.68 -17.61
C MET A 229 4.47 -3.47 -17.27
N VAL A 230 3.72 -4.57 -17.12
CA VAL A 230 2.30 -4.52 -16.75
C VAL A 230 2.18 -3.99 -15.32
N LYS A 231 1.49 -2.88 -15.16
CA LYS A 231 1.13 -2.30 -13.87
C LYS A 231 -0.11 -2.93 -13.28
N ASP A 232 -1.16 -3.05 -14.10
CA ASP A 232 -2.43 -3.67 -13.76
C ASP A 232 -3.20 -4.03 -15.03
N ASP A 233 -4.26 -4.82 -14.87
CA ASP A 233 -5.16 -5.20 -15.94
C ASP A 233 -6.61 -5.13 -15.46
N GLY A 234 -7.54 -5.05 -16.41
CA GLY A 234 -8.95 -5.00 -16.07
C GLY A 234 -9.87 -4.91 -17.28
N ILE A 235 -11.13 -4.77 -17.01
CA ILE A 235 -12.16 -4.60 -18.04
C ILE A 235 -12.60 -3.14 -18.06
N ILE A 236 -12.56 -2.54 -19.23
CA ILE A 236 -13.04 -1.18 -19.47
C ILE A 236 -14.42 -1.27 -20.11
N CYS A 237 -15.43 -0.72 -19.44
CA CYS A 237 -16.79 -0.55 -19.93
C CYS A 237 -16.98 0.86 -20.49
N LYS A 238 -17.38 0.98 -21.76
CA LYS A 238 -17.67 2.27 -22.40
C LYS A 238 -19.15 2.57 -22.29
N ILE A 239 -19.53 3.49 -21.41
CA ILE A 239 -20.91 3.97 -21.25
C ILE A 239 -21.22 5.03 -22.30
N SER A 240 -20.26 5.94 -22.56
CA SER A 240 -20.26 6.92 -23.65
C SER A 240 -18.82 7.35 -23.95
N ASP A 241 -18.60 8.25 -24.90
CA ASP A 241 -17.28 8.85 -25.13
C ASP A 241 -16.79 9.71 -23.94
N GLN A 242 -17.72 10.16 -23.12
CA GLN A 242 -17.45 10.98 -21.94
C GLN A 242 -17.55 10.20 -20.62
N HIS A 243 -17.79 8.87 -20.66
CA HIS A 243 -18.00 8.09 -19.44
C HIS A 243 -17.56 6.64 -19.61
N PHE A 244 -16.57 6.26 -18.80
CA PHE A 244 -16.03 4.90 -18.71
C PHE A 244 -16.07 4.40 -17.27
N ILE A 245 -16.11 3.08 -17.12
CA ILE A 245 -15.82 2.41 -15.86
C ILE A 245 -14.69 1.40 -16.12
N ALA A 246 -13.61 1.55 -15.39
CA ALA A 246 -12.47 0.64 -15.40
C ALA A 246 -12.51 -0.26 -14.16
N THR A 247 -12.35 -1.56 -14.35
CA THR A 247 -12.06 -2.48 -13.25
C THR A 247 -10.55 -2.66 -13.12
N THR A 248 -10.09 -3.02 -11.93
CA THR A 248 -8.67 -3.27 -11.60
C THR A 248 -8.55 -4.50 -10.73
N THR A 249 -7.34 -5.00 -10.54
CA THR A 249 -7.10 -5.97 -9.47
C THR A 249 -7.41 -5.37 -8.11
N THR A 250 -7.73 -6.23 -7.11
CA THR A 250 -8.01 -5.77 -5.74
C THR A 250 -6.84 -4.98 -5.15
N GLY A 251 -5.62 -5.49 -5.32
CA GLY A 251 -4.39 -4.85 -4.80
C GLY A 251 -3.96 -3.63 -5.60
N GLY A 252 -4.29 -3.56 -6.89
CA GLY A 252 -3.90 -2.49 -7.80
C GLY A 252 -4.79 -1.25 -7.75
N ALA A 253 -6.00 -1.33 -7.16
CA ALA A 253 -7.02 -0.29 -7.26
C ALA A 253 -6.52 1.12 -6.90
N ALA A 254 -5.84 1.27 -5.78
CA ALA A 254 -5.31 2.56 -5.34
C ALA A 254 -4.14 3.04 -6.23
N THR A 255 -3.27 2.12 -6.65
CA THR A 255 -2.12 2.43 -7.50
C THR A 255 -2.57 2.89 -8.89
N VAL A 256 -3.57 2.21 -9.47
CA VAL A 256 -4.13 2.59 -10.78
C VAL A 256 -4.79 3.96 -10.72
N LEU A 257 -5.64 4.21 -9.71
CA LEU A 257 -6.27 5.52 -9.55
C LEU A 257 -5.22 6.62 -9.34
N GLY A 258 -4.25 6.41 -8.44
CA GLY A 258 -3.19 7.38 -8.21
C GLY A 258 -2.35 7.67 -9.46
N CYS A 259 -2.06 6.64 -10.27
CA CYS A 259 -1.37 6.80 -11.54
C CYS A 259 -2.20 7.62 -12.55
N MET A 260 -3.51 7.36 -12.65
CA MET A 260 -4.42 8.13 -13.49
C MET A 260 -4.46 9.61 -13.06
N GLU A 261 -4.58 9.86 -11.75
CA GLU A 261 -4.59 11.22 -11.18
C GLU A 261 -3.26 11.95 -11.41
N GLU A 262 -2.13 11.25 -11.22
CA GLU A 262 -0.81 11.81 -11.47
C GLU A 262 -0.65 12.27 -12.92
N TYR A 263 -0.90 11.40 -13.89
CA TYR A 263 -0.80 11.74 -15.31
C TYR A 263 -1.77 12.83 -15.73
N ALA A 264 -3.01 12.83 -15.21
CA ALA A 264 -3.97 13.87 -15.49
C ALA A 264 -3.51 15.25 -14.97
N GLN A 265 -2.77 15.29 -13.86
CA GLN A 265 -2.30 16.54 -13.25
C GLN A 265 -0.94 17.01 -13.79
N THR A 266 -0.08 16.11 -14.23
CA THR A 266 1.30 16.43 -14.63
C THR A 266 1.48 16.45 -16.15
N GLU A 267 1.12 15.35 -16.82
CA GLU A 267 1.36 15.21 -18.27
C GLU A 267 0.23 15.81 -19.11
N TRP A 268 -1.02 15.68 -18.67
CA TRP A 268 -2.20 16.12 -19.41
C TRP A 268 -3.13 17.04 -18.61
N PRO A 269 -2.61 18.14 -18.02
CA PRO A 269 -3.36 19.00 -17.11
C PRO A 269 -4.51 19.80 -17.80
N ASN A 270 -4.52 19.82 -19.12
CA ASN A 270 -5.54 20.51 -19.90
C ASN A 270 -6.74 19.62 -20.24
N LEU A 271 -6.65 18.29 -20.02
CA LEU A 271 -7.76 17.38 -20.28
C LEU A 271 -8.85 17.56 -19.21
N LYS A 272 -10.08 17.72 -19.67
CA LYS A 272 -11.26 17.81 -18.81
C LYS A 272 -11.75 16.40 -18.46
N VAL A 273 -11.07 15.77 -17.51
CA VAL A 273 -11.36 14.41 -17.04
C VAL A 273 -11.37 14.37 -15.52
N PHE A 274 -12.32 13.61 -14.97
CA PHE A 274 -12.49 13.38 -13.53
C PHE A 274 -12.52 11.87 -13.28
N MET A 275 -11.84 11.44 -12.24
CA MET A 275 -11.76 10.04 -11.83
C MET A 275 -12.20 9.89 -10.39
N ASN A 276 -12.91 8.83 -10.09
CA ASN A 276 -13.33 8.52 -8.73
C ASN A 276 -13.39 7.01 -8.50
N SER A 277 -12.94 6.57 -7.33
CA SER A 277 -13.16 5.18 -6.90
C SER A 277 -14.62 4.98 -6.54
N ILE A 278 -15.23 3.99 -7.16
CA ILE A 278 -16.60 3.54 -6.85
C ILE A 278 -16.61 2.10 -6.35
N THR A 279 -15.46 1.61 -5.86
CA THR A 279 -15.28 0.22 -5.45
C THR A 279 -16.29 -0.20 -4.40
N GLU A 280 -16.44 0.58 -3.34
CA GLU A 280 -17.35 0.28 -2.23
C GLU A 280 -18.82 0.53 -2.54
N GLN A 281 -19.11 1.21 -3.65
CA GLN A 281 -20.49 1.52 -4.04
C GLN A 281 -21.22 0.33 -4.66
N TYR A 282 -20.49 -0.73 -5.04
CA TYR A 282 -21.04 -1.90 -5.71
C TYR A 282 -20.60 -3.22 -5.09
N ALA A 283 -21.56 -4.05 -4.73
CA ALA A 283 -21.35 -5.50 -4.64
C ALA A 283 -21.22 -6.06 -6.06
N THR A 284 -20.25 -6.96 -6.27
CA THR A 284 -20.02 -7.57 -7.58
C THR A 284 -19.97 -9.08 -7.46
N PHE A 285 -20.80 -9.75 -8.23
CA PHE A 285 -20.86 -11.20 -8.28
C PHE A 285 -20.50 -11.69 -9.67
N ASN A 286 -19.48 -12.54 -9.79
CA ASN A 286 -19.18 -13.26 -11.01
C ASN A 286 -19.81 -14.65 -10.93
N ILE A 287 -20.68 -14.98 -11.87
CA ILE A 287 -21.29 -16.29 -12.02
C ILE A 287 -20.72 -16.93 -13.29
N SER A 288 -20.02 -18.06 -13.14
CA SER A 288 -19.32 -18.72 -14.24
C SER A 288 -19.60 -20.22 -14.28
N GLY A 289 -19.65 -20.78 -15.48
CA GLY A 289 -19.84 -22.22 -15.71
C GLY A 289 -20.87 -22.52 -16.83
N PRO A 290 -20.95 -23.77 -17.32
CA PRO A 290 -21.83 -24.12 -18.43
C PRO A 290 -23.30 -23.89 -18.13
N LYS A 291 -23.76 -24.03 -16.88
CA LYS A 291 -25.16 -23.81 -16.47
C LYS A 291 -25.48 -22.37 -16.08
N THR A 292 -24.54 -21.45 -16.19
CA THR A 292 -24.70 -20.04 -15.77
C THR A 292 -25.90 -19.38 -16.44
N ARG A 293 -26.11 -19.59 -17.74
CA ARG A 293 -27.23 -18.97 -18.46
C ARG A 293 -28.60 -19.41 -17.93
N GLU A 294 -28.74 -20.67 -17.52
CA GLU A 294 -29.97 -21.20 -16.92
C GLU A 294 -30.25 -20.55 -15.57
N ILE A 295 -29.17 -20.37 -14.77
CA ILE A 295 -29.24 -19.68 -13.47
C ILE A 295 -29.66 -18.23 -13.66
N MET A 296 -29.02 -17.54 -14.61
CA MET A 296 -29.32 -16.13 -14.89
C MET A 296 -30.75 -15.93 -15.38
N LYS A 297 -31.28 -16.81 -16.25
CA LYS A 297 -32.68 -16.77 -16.68
C LYS A 297 -33.66 -16.97 -15.53
N LYS A 298 -33.33 -17.81 -14.55
CA LYS A 298 -34.17 -18.02 -13.35
C LYS A 298 -34.11 -16.82 -12.40
N ALA A 299 -32.91 -16.24 -12.19
CA ALA A 299 -32.72 -15.09 -11.30
C ALA A 299 -33.31 -13.81 -11.89
N PHE A 300 -33.21 -13.62 -13.20
CA PHE A 300 -33.65 -12.43 -13.93
C PHE A 300 -34.54 -12.79 -15.10
N PRO A 301 -35.80 -13.22 -14.87
CA PRO A 301 -36.68 -13.78 -15.92
C PRO A 301 -37.03 -12.77 -17.01
N ASN A 302 -36.95 -11.50 -16.75
CA ASN A 302 -37.26 -10.41 -17.69
C ASN A 302 -36.07 -10.02 -18.60
N ILE A 303 -34.90 -10.66 -18.45
CA ILE A 303 -33.70 -10.33 -19.22
C ILE A 303 -33.42 -11.48 -20.21
N ASN A 304 -33.19 -11.10 -21.46
CA ASN A 304 -32.82 -12.09 -22.50
C ASN A 304 -31.29 -12.29 -22.50
N PHE A 305 -30.83 -13.46 -22.08
CA PHE A 305 -29.43 -13.86 -22.05
C PHE A 305 -28.99 -14.65 -23.30
N SER A 306 -29.70 -14.56 -24.43
CA SER A 306 -29.23 -15.17 -25.68
C SER A 306 -27.90 -14.53 -26.16
N ASN A 307 -27.23 -15.19 -27.10
CA ASN A 307 -25.97 -14.64 -27.62
C ASN A 307 -26.21 -13.38 -28.47
N GLU A 308 -27.35 -13.31 -29.11
CA GLU A 308 -27.76 -12.21 -29.99
C GLU A 308 -28.10 -10.96 -29.18
N GLU A 309 -28.86 -11.11 -28.10
CA GLU A 309 -29.31 -10.00 -27.27
C GLU A 309 -28.27 -9.56 -26.23
N PHE A 310 -27.45 -10.51 -25.80
CA PHE A 310 -26.38 -10.24 -24.84
C PHE A 310 -25.04 -10.79 -25.35
N PRO A 311 -24.40 -10.12 -26.33
CA PRO A 311 -23.12 -10.56 -26.90
C PRO A 311 -21.99 -10.58 -25.88
N PHE A 312 -20.96 -11.41 -26.14
CA PHE A 312 -19.74 -11.45 -25.31
C PHE A 312 -19.04 -10.08 -25.30
N MET A 313 -18.52 -9.67 -24.14
CA MET A 313 -17.89 -8.38 -23.88
C MET A 313 -18.83 -7.20 -24.14
N THR A 314 -20.09 -7.35 -23.72
CA THR A 314 -21.06 -6.26 -23.60
C THR A 314 -21.63 -6.19 -22.20
N PHE A 315 -22.15 -5.04 -21.83
CA PHE A 315 -22.86 -4.84 -20.58
C PHE A 315 -24.19 -4.14 -20.82
N GLN A 316 -25.11 -4.36 -19.91
CA GLN A 316 -26.46 -3.78 -19.96
C GLN A 316 -26.85 -3.26 -18.58
N PHE A 317 -27.61 -2.19 -18.55
CA PHE A 317 -28.26 -1.67 -17.35
C PHE A 317 -29.68 -2.23 -17.29
N HIS A 318 -30.05 -2.71 -16.12
CA HIS A 318 -31.37 -3.26 -15.83
C HIS A 318 -31.85 -2.77 -14.48
N GLU A 319 -33.11 -3.03 -14.19
CA GLU A 319 -33.70 -2.85 -12.88
C GLU A 319 -34.15 -4.20 -12.33
N PHE A 320 -33.82 -4.47 -11.10
CA PHE A 320 -34.26 -5.68 -10.40
C PHE A 320 -34.90 -5.28 -9.06
N ASN A 321 -36.22 -5.50 -8.93
CA ASN A 321 -37.00 -5.11 -7.76
C ASN A 321 -36.83 -3.62 -7.36
N GLY A 322 -36.80 -2.73 -8.34
CA GLY A 322 -36.61 -1.28 -8.09
C GLY A 322 -35.17 -0.88 -7.88
N ILE A 323 -34.21 -1.83 -7.92
CA ILE A 323 -32.77 -1.56 -7.74
C ILE A 323 -32.08 -1.54 -9.11
N PRO A 324 -31.35 -0.47 -9.46
CA PRO A 324 -30.59 -0.42 -10.69
C PRO A 324 -29.41 -1.39 -10.60
N ILE A 325 -29.26 -2.26 -11.58
CA ILE A 325 -28.16 -3.22 -11.67
C ILE A 325 -27.47 -3.07 -13.03
N ARG A 326 -26.20 -3.43 -13.07
CA ARG A 326 -25.44 -3.57 -14.32
C ARG A 326 -24.99 -5.01 -14.44
N ILE A 327 -25.23 -5.63 -15.58
CA ILE A 327 -24.75 -6.97 -15.90
C ILE A 327 -23.76 -6.86 -17.05
N LEU A 328 -22.55 -7.38 -16.86
CA LEU A 328 -21.50 -7.51 -17.85
C LEU A 328 -21.37 -8.98 -18.25
N ARG A 329 -21.35 -9.28 -19.54
CA ARG A 329 -20.99 -10.60 -20.03
C ARG A 329 -19.49 -10.68 -20.29
N ALA A 330 -18.77 -11.25 -19.34
CA ALA A 330 -17.32 -11.47 -19.41
C ALA A 330 -17.01 -12.87 -18.88
N SER A 331 -15.81 -13.37 -19.15
CA SER A 331 -15.35 -14.66 -18.67
C SER A 331 -14.04 -14.49 -17.92
N PHE A 332 -14.03 -14.84 -16.65
CA PHE A 332 -12.82 -14.90 -15.82
C PHE A 332 -12.24 -16.32 -15.78
N THR A 333 -13.09 -17.32 -15.66
CA THR A 333 -12.69 -18.75 -15.53
C THR A 333 -12.47 -19.47 -16.85
N GLY A 334 -12.72 -18.80 -17.98
CA GLY A 334 -12.75 -19.42 -19.31
C GLY A 334 -14.10 -20.04 -19.68
N GLU A 335 -15.04 -20.13 -18.72
CA GLU A 335 -16.41 -20.58 -18.94
C GLU A 335 -17.33 -19.42 -19.30
N LEU A 336 -18.57 -19.74 -19.69
CA LEU A 336 -19.62 -18.73 -19.83
C LEU A 336 -19.81 -18.03 -18.49
N GLY A 337 -19.68 -16.71 -18.48
CA GLY A 337 -19.73 -15.91 -17.27
C GLY A 337 -20.52 -14.62 -17.42
N TYR A 338 -21.07 -14.16 -16.30
CA TYR A 338 -21.67 -12.84 -16.14
C TYR A 338 -21.24 -12.23 -14.83
N GLU A 339 -20.95 -10.94 -14.85
CA GLU A 339 -20.69 -10.13 -13.66
C GLU A 339 -21.89 -9.25 -13.37
N ILE A 340 -22.41 -9.32 -12.17
CA ILE A 340 -23.57 -8.56 -11.72
C ILE A 340 -23.08 -7.51 -10.72
N TYR A 341 -23.31 -6.26 -11.02
CA TYR A 341 -22.98 -5.12 -10.18
C TYR A 341 -24.26 -4.58 -9.56
N ILE A 342 -24.35 -4.62 -8.25
CA ILE A 342 -25.51 -4.20 -7.46
C ILE A 342 -25.03 -3.09 -6.50
N PRO A 343 -25.75 -1.97 -6.34
CA PRO A 343 -25.42 -0.99 -5.30
C PRO A 343 -25.30 -1.64 -3.93
N SER A 344 -24.30 -1.22 -3.16
CA SER A 344 -23.99 -1.82 -1.84
C SER A 344 -24.97 -1.44 -0.73
N ASN A 345 -25.81 -0.40 -0.95
CA ASN A 345 -26.74 0.19 0.04
C ASN A 345 -28.13 -0.42 -0.07
#